data_55e2925ae5913b5463a5379bec3d875b
#
_entry.id   55e2925ae5913b5463a5379bec3d875b
#
_cell.length_a   1.000
_cell.length_b   1.000
_cell.length_c   1.000
_cell.angle_alpha   90.00
_cell.angle_beta   90.00
_cell.angle_gamma   90.00
#
_symmetry.space_group_name_H-M   'P 1'
#
loop_
_entity.id
_entity.type
_entity.pdbx_description
1 polymer ?
#
loop_
_entity_poly.entity_id
_entity_poly.type
_entity_poly.pdbx_seq_one_letter_code
_entity_poly.pdbx_strand_id
1 'polypeptide(L)'
;MKAFVPALVLSALSFSVWAQDATVSSELIKRGEYLARAGDCVACHTNGKSGKEFAGGLAMETPIGTIYSTNISPDKKTGIGDYSFEDFDNAVRKGVAKNGSTLYPAMPYPSFALVKEDDMRAMYAYFMHGVQPVEQANKDSDIPWPLSMRWPLSIWRGMFAPSPADFVADTKADPVIERGRYLVEGLGHCGACHTPRSLTMQEKALSNNDGDTYLSGSNAPIDGWVASSLRGDNKDGLGTWSEAELTEFLKTGRNDKSIVFGGMSDV
;
A
#
# COMPACT_ATOMS: atom_id res chain seq x y z
N MET A 1 -80.74 18.05 17.96
CA MET A 1 -79.53 17.27 18.22
C MET A 1 -78.50 17.66 17.14
N LYS A 2 -77.52 18.47 17.53
CA LYS A 2 -76.47 18.92 16.59
C LYS A 2 -75.18 18.09 16.91
N ALA A 3 -74.71 17.32 15.95
CA ALA A 3 -73.50 16.52 16.07
C ALA A 3 -72.30 17.39 15.80
N PHE A 4 -71.33 17.43 16.75
CA PHE A 4 -70.00 18.02 16.62
C PHE A 4 -69.06 16.99 16.08
N VAL A 5 -68.39 17.26 14.93
CA VAL A 5 -67.29 16.47 14.39
C VAL A 5 -66.00 17.20 14.76
N PRO A 6 -65.06 16.59 15.49
CA PRO A 6 -63.79 17.20 15.74
C PRO A 6 -62.84 16.98 14.50
N ALA A 7 -62.31 18.08 13.98
CA ALA A 7 -61.28 18.06 12.95
C ALA A 7 -59.93 17.71 13.58
N LEU A 8 -59.35 16.59 13.18
CA LEU A 8 -57.95 16.19 13.53
C LEU A 8 -56.99 16.97 12.64
N VAL A 9 -56.24 17.88 13.22
CA VAL A 9 -55.13 18.57 12.55
C VAL A 9 -53.89 17.68 12.65
N LEU A 10 -53.53 17.00 11.57
CA LEU A 10 -52.25 16.31 11.43
C LEU A 10 -51.14 17.35 11.15
N SER A 11 -50.32 17.66 12.16
CA SER A 11 -49.10 18.44 12.00
C SER A 11 -48.00 17.55 11.39
N ALA A 12 -47.74 17.73 10.11
CA ALA A 12 -46.59 17.10 9.44
C ALA A 12 -45.28 17.79 9.90
N LEU A 13 -44.59 17.17 10.80
CA LEU A 13 -43.21 17.57 11.15
C LEU A 13 -42.28 17.17 9.99
N SER A 14 -41.94 18.13 9.14
CA SER A 14 -40.93 17.98 8.11
C SER A 14 -39.55 17.93 8.79
N PHE A 15 -39.00 16.73 8.96
CA PHE A 15 -37.59 16.55 9.29
C PHE A 15 -36.77 16.90 8.06
N SER A 16 -36.22 18.10 8.01
CA SER A 16 -35.17 18.45 7.06
C SER A 16 -33.91 17.67 7.46
N VAL A 17 -33.65 16.53 6.82
CA VAL A 17 -32.37 15.86 6.88
C VAL A 17 -31.40 16.78 6.13
N TRP A 18 -30.65 17.57 6.85
CA TRP A 18 -29.48 18.22 6.33
C TRP A 18 -28.48 17.10 6.05
N ALA A 19 -28.32 16.74 4.79
CA ALA A 19 -27.13 16.03 4.32
C ALA A 19 -25.93 16.98 4.60
N GLN A 20 -25.28 16.80 5.74
CA GLN A 20 -23.95 17.36 5.93
C GLN A 20 -23.08 16.70 4.87
N ASP A 21 -22.74 17.46 3.83
CA ASP A 21 -21.50 17.22 3.08
C ASP A 21 -20.40 17.22 4.14
N ALA A 22 -20.03 16.05 4.60
CA ALA A 22 -18.94 15.88 5.53
C ALA A 22 -17.68 16.27 4.78
N THR A 23 -17.32 17.56 4.86
CA THR A 23 -16.03 18.06 4.35
C THR A 23 -14.96 17.20 4.98
N VAL A 24 -14.21 16.46 4.12
CA VAL A 24 -13.11 15.61 4.57
C VAL A 24 -12.18 16.46 5.40
N SER A 25 -11.91 16.06 6.65
CA SER A 25 -11.14 16.88 7.58
C SER A 25 -9.69 16.99 7.10
N SER A 26 -9.09 18.15 7.32
CA SER A 26 -7.66 18.38 7.03
C SER A 26 -6.74 17.41 7.79
N GLU A 27 -7.16 17.00 8.98
CA GLU A 27 -6.43 16.03 9.80
C GLU A 27 -6.43 14.62 9.16
N LEU A 28 -7.56 14.23 8.58
CA LEU A 28 -7.66 12.94 7.87
C LEU A 28 -6.76 12.93 6.63
N ILE A 29 -6.73 14.05 5.88
CA ILE A 29 -5.87 14.21 4.70
C ILE A 29 -4.38 14.15 5.10
N LYS A 30 -3.97 14.86 6.14
CA LYS A 30 -2.58 14.84 6.66
C LYS A 30 -2.17 13.45 7.14
N ARG A 31 -3.07 12.74 7.84
CA ARG A 31 -2.83 11.35 8.24
C ARG A 31 -2.63 10.47 6.99
N GLY A 32 -3.49 10.63 5.99
CA GLY A 32 -3.39 9.90 4.73
C GLY A 32 -2.09 10.19 3.98
N GLU A 33 -1.64 11.44 3.95
CA GLU A 33 -0.34 11.82 3.39
C GLU A 33 0.81 11.11 4.09
N TYR A 34 0.85 11.15 5.42
CA TYR A 34 1.85 10.45 6.20
C TYR A 34 1.87 8.94 5.88
N LEU A 35 0.70 8.31 5.81
CA LEU A 35 0.57 6.88 5.55
C LEU A 35 0.97 6.52 4.11
N ALA A 36 0.59 7.33 3.13
CA ALA A 36 0.98 7.13 1.73
C ALA A 36 2.50 7.27 1.53
N ARG A 37 3.15 8.18 2.26
CA ARG A 37 4.62 8.31 2.27
C ARG A 37 5.28 7.14 3.00
N ALA A 38 4.77 6.74 4.17
CA ALA A 38 5.27 5.59 4.91
C ALA A 38 5.04 4.24 4.17
N GLY A 39 4.06 4.19 3.27
CA GLY A 39 3.79 3.07 2.37
C GLY A 39 4.52 3.15 1.04
N ASP A 40 5.40 4.13 0.88
CA ASP A 40 6.27 4.34 -0.27
C ASP A 40 5.52 4.44 -1.62
N CYS A 41 4.27 4.91 -1.59
CA CYS A 41 3.45 5.04 -2.80
C CYS A 41 4.11 5.95 -3.84
N VAL A 42 4.78 7.02 -3.39
CA VAL A 42 5.38 8.03 -4.26
C VAL A 42 6.57 7.48 -5.06
N ALA A 43 7.39 6.62 -4.47
CA ALA A 43 8.59 6.09 -5.13
C ALA A 43 8.22 5.23 -6.34
N CYS A 44 7.24 4.34 -6.19
CA CYS A 44 6.78 3.50 -7.30
C CYS A 44 5.87 4.26 -8.28
N HIS A 45 5.00 5.15 -7.80
CA HIS A 45 4.02 5.83 -8.64
C HIS A 45 4.46 7.20 -9.16
N THR A 46 5.78 7.45 -9.17
CA THR A 46 6.40 8.65 -9.77
C THR A 46 7.55 8.21 -10.68
N ASN A 47 7.62 8.73 -11.88
CA ASN A 47 8.67 8.35 -12.83
C ASN A 47 9.97 9.12 -12.56
N GLY A 48 10.78 8.63 -11.62
CA GLY A 48 12.04 9.23 -11.23
C GLY A 48 11.91 10.69 -10.76
N LYS A 49 13.03 11.39 -10.65
CA LYS A 49 13.09 12.76 -10.10
C LYS A 49 12.38 13.83 -10.94
N SER A 50 12.13 13.59 -12.22
CA SER A 50 11.48 14.54 -13.13
C SER A 50 9.99 14.25 -13.36
N GLY A 51 9.50 13.11 -12.87
CA GLY A 51 8.10 12.73 -12.97
C GLY A 51 7.22 13.58 -12.06
N LYS A 52 5.94 13.69 -12.43
CA LYS A 52 4.93 14.29 -11.55
C LYS A 52 4.53 13.27 -10.49
N GLU A 53 4.45 13.70 -9.24
CA GLU A 53 4.06 12.84 -8.12
C GLU A 53 2.77 12.09 -8.42
N PHE A 54 2.77 10.80 -8.15
CA PHE A 54 1.65 9.87 -8.31
C PHE A 54 1.11 9.72 -9.75
N ALA A 55 1.78 10.28 -10.76
CA ALA A 55 1.36 10.14 -12.16
C ALA A 55 1.77 8.81 -12.81
N GLY A 56 2.52 7.96 -12.08
CA GLY A 56 2.97 6.66 -12.58
C GLY A 56 4.06 6.77 -13.66
N GLY A 57 4.25 5.66 -14.39
CA GLY A 57 5.19 5.59 -15.51
C GLY A 57 6.58 5.09 -15.14
N LEU A 58 6.85 4.75 -13.87
CA LEU A 58 8.09 4.10 -13.47
C LEU A 58 8.16 2.70 -14.10
N ALA A 59 9.27 2.42 -14.78
CA ALA A 59 9.56 1.10 -15.32
C ALA A 59 10.16 0.20 -14.23
N MET A 60 9.56 -0.97 -14.04
CA MET A 60 10.02 -2.00 -13.11
C MET A 60 10.36 -3.26 -13.90
N GLU A 61 11.66 -3.58 -13.96
CA GLU A 61 12.14 -4.76 -14.65
C GLU A 61 11.80 -6.02 -13.86
N THR A 62 11.23 -7.01 -14.55
CA THR A 62 10.92 -8.33 -13.97
C THR A 62 11.48 -9.44 -14.84
N PRO A 63 11.64 -10.68 -14.34
CA PRO A 63 12.10 -11.80 -15.16
C PRO A 63 11.23 -12.12 -16.37
N ILE A 64 10.01 -11.60 -16.45
CA ILE A 64 9.04 -11.85 -17.50
C ILE A 64 8.78 -10.65 -18.41
N GLY A 65 9.41 -9.52 -18.15
CA GLY A 65 9.25 -8.27 -18.91
C GLY A 65 9.05 -7.06 -17.98
N THR A 66 8.91 -5.89 -18.56
CA THR A 66 8.78 -4.62 -17.84
C THR A 66 7.34 -4.33 -17.47
N ILE A 67 7.11 -3.97 -16.21
CA ILE A 67 5.83 -3.46 -15.70
C ILE A 67 5.98 -1.95 -15.49
N TYR A 68 4.95 -1.19 -15.86
CA TYR A 68 4.93 0.25 -15.61
C TYR A 68 3.93 0.56 -14.50
N SER A 69 4.35 1.38 -13.53
CA SER A 69 3.46 1.86 -12.48
C SER A 69 2.34 2.72 -13.06
N THR A 70 1.16 2.63 -12.48
CA THR A 70 -0.02 3.35 -12.96
C THR A 70 -0.14 4.73 -12.32
N ASN A 71 -0.85 5.63 -12.99
CA ASN A 71 -1.28 6.92 -12.46
C ASN A 71 -2.29 6.69 -11.33
N ILE A 72 -1.94 7.09 -10.11
CA ILE A 72 -2.81 7.05 -8.92
C ILE A 72 -3.19 8.44 -8.42
N SER A 73 -2.94 9.49 -9.22
CA SER A 73 -3.50 10.81 -8.95
C SER A 73 -5.03 10.83 -9.14
N PRO A 74 -5.76 11.80 -8.54
CA PRO A 74 -7.22 11.86 -8.65
C PRO A 74 -7.70 12.42 -10.02
N ASP A 75 -6.95 12.18 -11.08
CA ASP A 75 -7.40 12.44 -12.43
C ASP A 75 -8.47 11.41 -12.83
N LYS A 76 -9.64 11.90 -13.29
CA LYS A 76 -10.77 11.02 -13.61
C LYS A 76 -10.60 10.25 -14.91
N LYS A 77 -9.73 10.70 -15.79
CA LYS A 77 -9.58 10.11 -17.13
C LYS A 77 -8.46 9.07 -17.17
N THR A 78 -7.36 9.34 -16.48
CA THR A 78 -6.14 8.54 -16.58
C THR A 78 -5.66 7.99 -15.23
N GLY A 79 -6.17 8.51 -14.12
CA GLY A 79 -5.84 8.13 -12.76
C GLY A 79 -6.97 7.40 -12.03
N ILE A 80 -7.05 7.62 -10.72
CA ILE A 80 -8.03 6.97 -9.84
C ILE A 80 -9.16 7.90 -9.39
N GLY A 81 -9.36 9.07 -10.04
CA GLY A 81 -10.34 10.09 -9.64
C GLY A 81 -11.81 9.63 -9.64
N ASP A 82 -12.12 8.51 -10.30
CA ASP A 82 -13.44 7.87 -10.30
C ASP A 82 -13.52 6.63 -9.40
N TYR A 83 -12.47 6.33 -8.59
CA TYR A 83 -12.51 5.22 -7.66
C TYR A 83 -13.40 5.54 -6.46
N SER A 84 -14.29 4.62 -6.10
CA SER A 84 -14.88 4.59 -4.77
C SER A 84 -13.83 4.17 -3.74
N PHE A 85 -14.16 4.34 -2.44
CA PHE A 85 -13.31 3.77 -1.38
C PHE A 85 -13.13 2.27 -1.55
N GLU A 86 -14.17 1.55 -1.92
CA GLU A 86 -14.10 0.10 -2.15
C GLU A 86 -13.19 -0.26 -3.32
N ASP A 87 -13.22 0.49 -4.44
CA ASP A 87 -12.29 0.29 -5.56
C ASP A 87 -10.83 0.50 -5.13
N PHE A 88 -10.59 1.54 -4.33
CA PHE A 88 -9.26 1.85 -3.80
C PHE A 88 -8.78 0.76 -2.83
N ASP A 89 -9.61 0.36 -1.88
CA ASP A 89 -9.31 -0.70 -0.91
C ASP A 89 -9.04 -2.04 -1.62
N ASN A 90 -9.86 -2.40 -2.60
CA ASN A 90 -9.66 -3.60 -3.40
C ASN A 90 -8.34 -3.56 -4.18
N ALA A 91 -7.96 -2.41 -4.74
CA ALA A 91 -6.69 -2.27 -5.45
C ALA A 91 -5.50 -2.40 -4.50
N VAL A 92 -5.52 -1.71 -3.37
CA VAL A 92 -4.38 -1.67 -2.43
C VAL A 92 -4.27 -2.94 -1.62
N ARG A 93 -5.35 -3.42 -0.98
CA ARG A 93 -5.29 -4.57 -0.06
C ARG A 93 -5.52 -5.93 -0.72
N LYS A 94 -6.23 -5.98 -1.85
CA LYS A 94 -6.55 -7.24 -2.53
C LYS A 94 -5.83 -7.42 -3.87
N GLY A 95 -5.18 -6.37 -4.39
CA GLY A 95 -4.56 -6.41 -5.71
C GLY A 95 -5.57 -6.59 -6.85
N VAL A 96 -6.77 -5.98 -6.74
CA VAL A 96 -7.84 -6.03 -7.75
C VAL A 96 -8.15 -4.63 -8.23
N ALA A 97 -7.87 -4.32 -9.48
CA ALA A 97 -8.20 -3.05 -10.10
C ALA A 97 -9.72 -2.86 -10.26
N LYS A 98 -10.17 -1.61 -10.42
CA LYS A 98 -11.59 -1.27 -10.63
C LYS A 98 -12.27 -2.05 -11.76
N ASN A 99 -11.54 -2.39 -12.81
CA ASN A 99 -12.04 -3.21 -13.92
C ASN A 99 -12.08 -4.72 -13.62
N GLY A 100 -11.79 -5.14 -12.38
CA GLY A 100 -11.76 -6.53 -11.94
C GLY A 100 -10.49 -7.30 -12.28
N SER A 101 -9.52 -6.71 -12.98
CA SER A 101 -8.27 -7.39 -13.29
C SER A 101 -7.36 -7.48 -12.06
N THR A 102 -6.63 -8.60 -11.92
CA THR A 102 -5.64 -8.75 -10.86
C THR A 102 -4.38 -7.95 -11.20
N LEU A 103 -3.86 -7.20 -10.23
CA LEU A 103 -2.60 -6.48 -10.34
C LEU A 103 -1.42 -7.46 -10.33
N TYR A 104 -0.31 -7.06 -10.94
CA TYR A 104 0.95 -7.78 -10.75
C TYR A 104 1.43 -7.60 -9.31
N PRO A 105 2.00 -8.66 -8.68
CA PRO A 105 2.51 -8.58 -7.31
C PRO A 105 3.83 -7.79 -7.18
N ALA A 106 4.18 -6.98 -8.18
CA ALA A 106 5.11 -5.87 -8.07
C ALA A 106 4.53 -4.78 -7.15
N MET A 107 3.21 -4.60 -7.13
CA MET A 107 2.53 -3.88 -6.06
C MET A 107 2.39 -4.81 -4.85
N PRO A 108 2.91 -4.45 -3.66
CA PRO A 108 3.00 -5.35 -2.52
C PRO A 108 1.68 -5.50 -1.75
N TYR A 109 0.57 -5.74 -2.48
CA TYR A 109 -0.75 -5.94 -1.86
C TYR A 109 -0.80 -7.11 -0.86
N PRO A 110 0.06 -8.15 -0.92
CA PRO A 110 0.10 -9.15 0.15
C PRO A 110 0.47 -8.57 1.51
N SER A 111 1.39 -7.60 1.57
CA SER A 111 1.72 -6.87 2.80
C SER A 111 0.64 -5.85 3.16
N PHE A 112 0.14 -5.10 2.18
CA PHE A 112 -0.93 -4.11 2.39
C PHE A 112 -2.24 -4.72 2.87
N ALA A 113 -2.45 -6.02 2.72
CA ALA A 113 -3.61 -6.73 3.26
C ALA A 113 -3.77 -6.55 4.78
N LEU A 114 -2.68 -6.24 5.51
CA LEU A 114 -2.68 -5.97 6.96
C LEU A 114 -3.01 -4.52 7.33
N VAL A 115 -3.07 -3.60 6.36
CA VAL A 115 -3.34 -2.19 6.64
C VAL A 115 -4.76 -2.02 7.16
N LYS A 116 -4.90 -1.32 8.30
CA LYS A 116 -6.20 -1.09 8.95
C LYS A 116 -7.13 -0.28 8.06
N GLU A 117 -8.42 -0.58 8.13
CA GLU A 117 -9.44 0.12 7.34
C GLU A 117 -9.42 1.63 7.58
N ASP A 118 -9.25 2.09 8.82
CA ASP A 118 -9.15 3.53 9.14
C ASP A 118 -7.96 4.20 8.45
N ASP A 119 -6.83 3.50 8.34
CA ASP A 119 -5.65 3.98 7.63
C ASP A 119 -5.87 3.99 6.11
N MET A 120 -6.58 2.99 5.57
CA MET A 120 -7.01 2.98 4.17
C MET A 120 -7.94 4.14 3.85
N ARG A 121 -8.90 4.47 4.73
CA ARG A 121 -9.78 5.62 4.58
C ARG A 121 -9.02 6.94 4.60
N ALA A 122 -8.02 7.06 5.46
CA ALA A 122 -7.16 8.24 5.50
C ALA A 122 -6.33 8.39 4.21
N MET A 123 -5.72 7.31 3.71
CA MET A 123 -5.00 7.32 2.43
C MET A 123 -5.92 7.66 1.26
N TYR A 124 -7.11 7.07 1.20
CA TYR A 124 -8.11 7.41 0.19
C TYR A 124 -8.47 8.91 0.21
N ALA A 125 -8.71 9.46 1.41
CA ALA A 125 -8.99 10.88 1.57
C ALA A 125 -7.83 11.76 1.06
N TYR A 126 -6.58 11.36 1.32
CA TYR A 126 -5.41 12.06 0.81
C TYR A 126 -5.34 12.00 -0.72
N PHE A 127 -5.47 10.82 -1.32
CA PHE A 127 -5.42 10.69 -2.78
C PHE A 127 -6.53 11.47 -3.47
N MET A 128 -7.75 11.48 -2.92
CA MET A 128 -8.89 12.16 -3.54
C MET A 128 -8.90 13.68 -3.33
N HIS A 129 -8.32 14.19 -2.22
CA HIS A 129 -8.48 15.58 -1.80
C HIS A 129 -7.16 16.30 -1.52
N GLY A 130 -6.06 15.59 -1.32
CA GLY A 130 -4.73 16.15 -1.03
C GLY A 130 -3.79 16.16 -2.22
N VAL A 131 -3.92 15.18 -3.12
CA VAL A 131 -3.08 15.04 -4.31
C VAL A 131 -3.65 15.87 -5.48
N GLN A 132 -2.76 16.49 -6.27
CA GLN A 132 -3.18 17.19 -7.48
C GLN A 132 -3.47 16.21 -8.62
N PRO A 133 -4.56 16.38 -9.36
CA PRO A 133 -4.84 15.54 -10.54
C PRO A 133 -3.81 15.77 -11.64
N VAL A 134 -3.34 14.69 -12.24
CA VAL A 134 -2.39 14.73 -13.36
C VAL A 134 -2.94 13.90 -14.50
N GLU A 135 -3.28 14.51 -15.62
CA GLU A 135 -3.65 13.77 -16.83
C GLU A 135 -2.37 13.19 -17.46
N GLN A 136 -2.15 11.90 -17.25
CA GLN A 136 -1.06 11.12 -17.81
C GLN A 136 -1.56 9.70 -18.09
N ALA A 137 -1.58 9.31 -19.35
CA ALA A 137 -2.00 7.97 -19.75
C ALA A 137 -1.08 6.89 -19.16
N ASN A 138 -1.67 5.81 -18.69
CA ASN A 138 -0.94 4.64 -18.24
C ASN A 138 -0.25 3.97 -19.42
N LYS A 139 0.95 3.44 -19.19
CA LYS A 139 1.71 2.65 -20.14
C LYS A 139 1.41 1.17 -19.93
N ASP A 140 1.19 0.45 -21.03
CA ASP A 140 1.03 -1.00 -20.99
C ASP A 140 2.34 -1.70 -20.62
N SER A 141 2.26 -2.83 -19.94
CA SER A 141 3.44 -3.65 -19.65
C SER A 141 4.01 -4.29 -20.92
N ASP A 142 5.33 -4.43 -20.96
CA ASP A 142 6.04 -5.08 -22.08
C ASP A 142 6.18 -6.60 -21.86
N ILE A 143 5.27 -7.20 -21.10
CA ILE A 143 5.24 -8.66 -20.85
C ILE A 143 4.66 -9.37 -22.08
N PRO A 144 5.40 -10.31 -22.69
CA PRO A 144 4.95 -11.00 -23.89
C PRO A 144 3.82 -11.99 -23.60
N TRP A 145 2.96 -12.20 -24.59
CA TRP A 145 2.01 -13.30 -24.56
C TRP A 145 2.77 -14.68 -24.52
N PRO A 146 2.32 -15.68 -23.73
CA PRO A 146 1.08 -15.74 -22.94
C PRO A 146 1.20 -15.19 -21.52
N LEU A 147 2.37 -14.72 -21.08
CA LEU A 147 2.62 -14.25 -19.70
C LEU A 147 1.88 -12.93 -19.36
N SER A 148 1.47 -12.18 -20.39
CA SER A 148 0.65 -10.97 -20.21
C SER A 148 -0.82 -11.24 -19.85
N MET A 149 -1.28 -12.50 -19.90
CA MET A 149 -2.64 -12.85 -19.49
C MET A 149 -2.83 -12.60 -17.99
N ARG A 150 -3.90 -11.88 -17.64
CA ARG A 150 -4.16 -11.47 -16.22
C ARG A 150 -4.90 -12.52 -15.41
N TRP A 151 -5.68 -13.39 -16.04
CA TRP A 151 -6.47 -14.39 -15.30
C TRP A 151 -5.63 -15.38 -14.47
N PRO A 152 -4.39 -15.80 -14.88
CA PRO A 152 -3.59 -16.69 -14.03
C PRO A 152 -3.15 -16.01 -12.73
N LEU A 153 -3.01 -14.67 -12.75
CA LEU A 153 -2.68 -13.91 -11.54
C LEU A 153 -3.79 -13.97 -10.49
N SER A 154 -5.06 -14.17 -10.90
CA SER A 154 -6.15 -14.36 -9.93
C SER A 154 -6.03 -15.67 -9.15
N ILE A 155 -5.52 -16.72 -9.82
CA ILE A 155 -5.22 -18.00 -9.16
C ILE A 155 -4.02 -17.83 -8.22
N TRP A 156 -2.92 -17.21 -8.71
CA TRP A 156 -1.75 -16.90 -7.90
C TRP A 156 -2.15 -16.12 -6.63
N ARG A 157 -2.93 -15.05 -6.80
CA ARG A 157 -3.45 -14.23 -5.70
C ARG A 157 -4.27 -15.06 -4.71
N GLY A 158 -5.16 -15.91 -5.19
CA GLY A 158 -5.99 -16.79 -4.34
C GLY A 158 -5.19 -17.82 -3.55
N MET A 159 -4.01 -18.23 -4.05
CA MET A 159 -3.13 -19.20 -3.36
C MET A 159 -2.14 -18.54 -2.39
N PHE A 160 -1.66 -17.34 -2.68
CA PHE A 160 -0.48 -16.78 -2.02
C PHE A 160 -0.71 -15.44 -1.33
N ALA A 161 -1.71 -14.65 -1.74
CA ALA A 161 -2.02 -13.40 -1.09
C ALA A 161 -3.03 -13.62 0.05
N PRO A 162 -2.77 -13.08 1.25
CA PRO A 162 -3.72 -13.15 2.34
C PRO A 162 -4.99 -12.34 2.02
N SER A 163 -6.11 -12.75 2.58
CA SER A 163 -7.30 -11.90 2.58
C SER A 163 -7.06 -10.67 3.45
N PRO A 164 -7.58 -9.49 3.06
CA PRO A 164 -7.49 -8.31 3.90
C PRO A 164 -8.03 -8.56 5.31
N ALA A 165 -7.22 -8.23 6.29
CA ALA A 165 -7.57 -8.29 7.70
C ALA A 165 -6.81 -7.19 8.42
N ASP A 166 -7.51 -6.40 9.22
CA ASP A 166 -6.86 -5.36 10.00
C ASP A 166 -5.81 -5.94 10.93
N PHE A 167 -4.65 -5.31 10.96
CA PHE A 167 -3.57 -5.68 11.86
C PHE A 167 -4.03 -5.70 13.32
N VAL A 168 -3.78 -6.81 13.99
CA VAL A 168 -4.09 -6.98 15.41
C VAL A 168 -2.80 -6.92 16.21
N ALA A 169 -2.67 -5.91 17.06
CA ALA A 169 -1.54 -5.79 17.97
C ALA A 169 -1.64 -6.82 19.12
N ASP A 170 -0.50 -7.36 19.55
CA ASP A 170 -0.43 -8.12 20.79
C ASP A 170 -0.55 -7.15 21.97
N THR A 171 -1.64 -7.27 22.72
CA THR A 171 -1.92 -6.40 23.87
C THR A 171 -0.95 -6.62 25.07
N LYS A 172 -0.12 -7.67 25.01
CA LYS A 172 0.90 -7.97 26.03
C LYS A 172 2.27 -7.43 25.64
N ALA A 173 2.49 -7.08 24.36
CA ALA A 173 3.73 -6.51 23.86
C ALA A 173 3.78 -5.00 24.07
N ASP A 174 4.98 -4.42 23.97
CA ASP A 174 5.16 -2.97 23.99
C ASP A 174 4.43 -2.32 22.80
N PRO A 175 3.57 -1.31 23.01
CA PRO A 175 2.84 -0.63 21.94
C PRO A 175 3.75 -0.02 20.87
N VAL A 176 4.96 0.41 21.21
CA VAL A 176 5.94 0.96 20.27
C VAL A 176 6.45 -0.14 19.33
N ILE A 177 6.75 -1.31 19.88
CA ILE A 177 7.17 -2.48 19.09
C ILE A 177 6.04 -2.93 18.18
N GLU A 178 4.80 -2.98 18.67
CA GLU A 178 3.63 -3.35 17.85
C GLU A 178 3.34 -2.32 16.74
N ARG A 179 3.57 -1.05 17.00
CA ARG A 179 3.52 -0.03 15.95
C ARG A 179 4.61 -0.26 14.89
N GLY A 180 5.83 -0.58 15.33
CA GLY A 180 6.93 -0.96 14.44
C GLY A 180 6.58 -2.18 13.59
N ARG A 181 6.01 -3.23 14.22
CA ARG A 181 5.56 -4.44 13.53
C ARG A 181 4.51 -4.12 12.47
N TYR A 182 3.51 -3.32 12.79
CA TYR A 182 2.50 -2.87 11.83
C TYR A 182 3.11 -2.14 10.62
N LEU A 183 4.10 -1.28 10.85
CA LEU A 183 4.78 -0.58 9.76
C LEU A 183 5.62 -1.53 8.90
N VAL A 184 6.38 -2.41 9.52
CA VAL A 184 7.31 -3.31 8.82
C VAL A 184 6.59 -4.41 8.04
N GLU A 185 5.58 -5.07 8.66
CA GLU A 185 4.84 -6.18 8.05
C GLU A 185 3.78 -5.70 7.05
N GLY A 186 3.16 -4.56 7.32
CA GLY A 186 2.08 -4.00 6.51
C GLY A 186 2.55 -2.86 5.61
N LEU A 187 2.44 -1.64 6.12
CA LEU A 187 2.53 -0.42 5.33
C LEU A 187 3.89 -0.21 4.66
N GLY A 188 4.99 -0.42 5.40
CA GLY A 188 6.36 -0.30 4.87
C GLY A 188 6.82 -1.50 4.04
N HIS A 189 6.04 -2.57 3.99
CA HIS A 189 6.26 -3.79 3.17
C HIS A 189 7.73 -4.26 3.06
N CYS A 190 8.50 -4.13 4.13
CA CYS A 190 9.94 -4.45 4.16
C CYS A 190 10.23 -5.90 3.70
N GLY A 191 9.31 -6.83 4.02
CA GLY A 191 9.37 -8.22 3.57
C GLY A 191 9.38 -8.39 2.06
N ALA A 192 8.77 -7.47 1.31
CA ALA A 192 8.70 -7.57 -0.15
C ALA A 192 10.09 -7.62 -0.82
N CYS A 193 11.08 -6.95 -0.23
CA CYS A 193 12.48 -7.01 -0.69
C CYS A 193 13.37 -7.88 0.20
N HIS A 194 13.15 -7.86 1.52
CA HIS A 194 14.03 -8.47 2.50
C HIS A 194 13.64 -9.89 2.93
N THR A 195 12.68 -10.53 2.26
CA THR A 195 12.32 -11.94 2.48
C THR A 195 12.56 -12.77 1.22
N PRO A 196 13.08 -14.00 1.33
CA PRO A 196 13.31 -14.83 0.17
C PRO A 196 12.02 -15.15 -0.58
N ARG A 197 12.09 -15.24 -1.91
CA ARG A 197 10.97 -15.62 -2.76
C ARG A 197 11.07 -17.05 -3.25
N SER A 198 9.94 -17.66 -3.55
CA SER A 198 9.85 -18.96 -4.22
C SER A 198 9.95 -18.81 -5.73
N LEU A 199 9.93 -19.93 -6.46
CA LEU A 199 9.94 -19.94 -7.93
C LEU A 199 8.71 -19.25 -8.55
N THR A 200 7.60 -19.23 -7.85
CA THR A 200 6.36 -18.54 -8.25
C THR A 200 6.31 -17.09 -7.79
N MET A 201 7.45 -16.55 -7.32
CA MET A 201 7.70 -15.16 -6.95
C MET A 201 6.95 -14.67 -5.69
N GLN A 202 6.19 -15.52 -4.99
CA GLN A 202 5.65 -15.11 -3.68
C GLN A 202 6.75 -15.10 -2.63
N GLU A 203 6.61 -14.25 -1.65
CA GLU A 203 7.41 -14.23 -0.44
C GLU A 203 7.21 -15.53 0.34
N LYS A 204 8.29 -16.11 0.88
CA LYS A 204 8.22 -17.36 1.65
C LYS A 204 7.66 -17.16 3.05
N ALA A 205 7.58 -15.93 3.52
CA ALA A 205 7.01 -15.52 4.78
C ALA A 205 6.48 -14.08 4.65
N LEU A 206 5.36 -13.76 5.27
CA LEU A 206 4.73 -12.44 5.22
C LEU A 206 4.79 -11.70 6.56
N SER A 207 5.09 -12.40 7.64
CA SER A 207 5.13 -11.86 8.98
C SER A 207 6.19 -12.54 9.85
N ASN A 208 6.50 -11.94 10.99
CA ASN A 208 7.38 -12.54 11.97
C ASN A 208 6.84 -13.86 12.57
N ASN A 209 5.53 -14.11 12.45
CA ASN A 209 4.91 -15.36 12.90
C ASN A 209 5.23 -16.54 11.97
N ASP A 210 5.72 -16.28 10.76
CA ASP A 210 6.10 -17.32 9.78
C ASP A 210 7.53 -17.83 10.00
N GLY A 211 8.16 -17.47 11.11
CA GLY A 211 9.45 -17.97 11.56
C GLY A 211 10.65 -17.21 10.99
N ASP A 212 11.80 -17.90 10.99
CA ASP A 212 13.10 -17.26 10.71
C ASP A 212 13.34 -16.88 9.24
N THR A 213 12.43 -17.22 8.35
CA THR A 213 12.52 -16.87 6.93
C THR A 213 12.11 -15.41 6.68
N TYR A 214 11.22 -14.84 7.51
CA TYR A 214 10.81 -13.46 7.38
C TYR A 214 12.00 -12.52 7.64
N LEU A 215 12.21 -11.56 6.75
CA LEU A 215 13.31 -10.58 6.78
C LEU A 215 14.73 -11.18 6.78
N SER A 216 14.91 -12.43 6.33
CA SER A 216 16.23 -13.07 6.28
C SER A 216 17.09 -12.69 5.07
N GLY A 217 16.66 -11.70 4.30
CA GLY A 217 17.31 -11.25 3.07
C GLY A 217 16.73 -11.89 1.81
N SER A 218 16.95 -11.28 0.67
CA SER A 218 16.48 -11.85 -0.61
C SER A 218 17.41 -12.98 -1.08
N ASN A 219 16.84 -13.95 -1.79
CA ASN A 219 17.57 -15.05 -2.40
C ASN A 219 17.76 -14.86 -3.93
N ALA A 220 17.28 -13.74 -4.46
CA ALA A 220 17.39 -13.37 -5.86
C ALA A 220 17.51 -11.83 -5.98
N PRO A 221 18.17 -11.32 -7.01
CA PRO A 221 18.25 -9.90 -7.25
C PRO A 221 16.86 -9.28 -7.50
N ILE A 222 16.66 -8.08 -6.93
CA ILE A 222 15.57 -7.16 -7.25
C ILE A 222 16.26 -5.92 -7.81
N ASP A 223 15.92 -5.54 -9.03
CA ASP A 223 16.60 -4.46 -9.76
C ASP A 223 18.15 -4.59 -9.79
N GLY A 224 18.66 -5.83 -9.90
CA GLY A 224 20.07 -6.12 -9.91
C GLY A 224 20.75 -6.17 -8.53
N TRP A 225 20.02 -5.96 -7.44
CA TRP A 225 20.54 -5.93 -6.08
C TRP A 225 19.92 -7.02 -5.21
N VAL A 226 20.74 -7.55 -4.29
CA VAL A 226 20.31 -8.52 -3.28
C VAL A 226 20.09 -7.78 -1.97
N ALA A 227 18.87 -7.82 -1.43
CA ALA A 227 18.55 -7.21 -0.15
C ALA A 227 19.13 -8.04 1.00
N SER A 228 19.80 -7.40 1.94
CA SER A 228 20.43 -8.02 3.12
C SER A 228 19.38 -8.50 4.13
N SER A 229 19.79 -9.35 5.07
CA SER A 229 18.99 -9.70 6.24
C SER A 229 18.77 -8.48 7.14
N LEU A 230 17.53 -8.31 7.60
CA LEU A 230 17.15 -7.32 8.62
C LEU A 230 16.99 -7.98 10.00
N ARG A 231 17.33 -9.23 10.13
CA ARG A 231 17.23 -9.97 11.39
C ARG A 231 18.36 -9.57 12.34
N GLY A 232 18.18 -9.90 13.62
CA GLY A 232 19.10 -9.53 14.69
C GLY A 232 20.36 -10.42 14.80
N ASP A 233 20.78 -11.15 13.75
CA ASP A 233 22.04 -11.87 13.77
C ASP A 233 23.24 -10.91 13.56
N ASN A 234 24.39 -11.29 14.15
CA ASN A 234 25.57 -10.42 14.19
C ASN A 234 26.44 -10.48 12.93
N LYS A 235 26.20 -11.43 12.05
CA LYS A 235 27.06 -11.67 10.89
C LYS A 235 26.45 -11.08 9.62
N ASP A 236 25.21 -11.46 9.32
CA ASP A 236 24.57 -11.14 8.06
C ASP A 236 23.37 -10.20 8.23
N GLY A 237 23.03 -9.81 9.48
CA GLY A 237 21.89 -8.98 9.84
C GLY A 237 22.24 -7.71 10.63
N LEU A 238 21.26 -7.21 11.35
CA LEU A 238 21.34 -5.95 12.10
C LEU A 238 21.77 -6.13 13.57
N GLY A 239 22.20 -7.33 14.00
CA GLY A 239 22.49 -7.61 15.41
C GLY A 239 23.59 -6.76 16.04
N THR A 240 24.46 -6.13 15.22
CA THR A 240 25.49 -5.20 15.69
C THR A 240 25.09 -3.74 15.60
N TRP A 241 23.86 -3.44 15.13
CA TRP A 241 23.35 -2.09 14.99
C TRP A 241 22.65 -1.65 16.27
N SER A 242 22.93 -0.44 16.72
CA SER A 242 22.14 0.22 17.75
C SER A 242 20.85 0.79 17.15
N GLU A 243 19.86 1.06 17.98
CA GLU A 243 18.63 1.73 17.59
C GLU A 243 18.90 3.12 16.98
N ALA A 244 19.89 3.85 17.51
CA ALA A 244 20.27 5.16 16.97
C ALA A 244 20.84 5.06 15.55
N GLU A 245 21.74 4.09 15.30
CA GLU A 245 22.31 3.85 13.97
C GLU A 245 21.26 3.42 12.96
N LEU A 246 20.31 2.56 13.35
CA LEU A 246 19.20 2.17 12.50
C LEU A 246 18.27 3.35 12.18
N THR A 247 17.99 4.15 13.20
CA THR A 247 17.15 5.35 13.04
C THR A 247 17.82 6.37 12.11
N GLU A 248 19.12 6.59 12.25
CA GLU A 248 19.89 7.47 11.36
C GLU A 248 19.84 6.94 9.92
N PHE A 249 20.11 5.65 9.74
CA PHE A 249 20.10 5.01 8.42
C PHE A 249 18.75 5.15 7.72
N LEU A 250 17.65 4.86 8.41
CA LEU A 250 16.30 4.97 7.84
C LEU A 250 15.91 6.42 7.52
N LYS A 251 16.44 7.41 8.25
CA LYS A 251 16.15 8.84 8.01
C LYS A 251 17.00 9.48 6.92
N THR A 252 18.25 9.03 6.77
CA THR A 252 19.25 9.74 5.97
C THR A 252 19.80 8.90 4.82
N GLY A 253 19.48 7.60 4.80
CA GLY A 253 20.02 6.64 3.86
C GLY A 253 21.47 6.26 4.15
N ARG A 254 22.04 6.66 5.29
CA ARG A 254 23.45 6.37 5.63
C ARG A 254 23.72 6.46 7.13
N ASN A 255 24.73 5.71 7.56
CA ASN A 255 25.37 5.84 8.86
C ASN A 255 26.85 5.39 8.74
N ASP A 256 27.56 5.24 9.86
CA ASP A 256 28.96 4.80 9.87
C ASP A 256 29.17 3.36 9.39
N LYS A 257 28.12 2.54 9.35
CA LYS A 257 28.18 1.11 8.95
C LYS A 257 27.79 0.87 7.50
N SER A 258 26.89 1.68 6.94
CA SER A 258 26.31 1.41 5.62
C SER A 258 25.76 2.67 4.94
N ILE A 259 25.51 2.52 3.64
CA ILE A 259 24.79 3.48 2.81
C ILE A 259 23.75 2.74 1.99
N VAL A 260 22.60 3.34 1.75
CA VAL A 260 21.56 2.79 0.88
C VAL A 260 22.02 2.75 -0.57
N PHE A 261 21.54 1.74 -1.29
CA PHE A 261 21.75 1.62 -2.74
C PHE A 261 20.60 0.82 -3.37
N GLY A 262 20.51 0.85 -4.70
CA GLY A 262 19.41 0.21 -5.43
C GLY A 262 18.05 0.77 -5.03
N GLY A 263 17.01 -0.06 -5.07
CA GLY A 263 15.64 0.33 -4.73
C GLY A 263 15.46 0.89 -3.32
N MET A 264 16.35 0.54 -2.36
CA MET A 264 16.28 1.11 -1.02
C MET A 264 16.60 2.62 -0.98
N SER A 265 17.17 3.18 -2.06
CA SER A 265 17.42 4.63 -2.16
C SER A 265 16.16 5.44 -2.41
N ASP A 266 15.09 4.80 -2.86
CA ASP A 266 13.83 5.44 -3.18
C ASP A 266 12.83 5.32 -2.01
N VAL A 267 13.08 4.37 -1.10
CA VAL A 267 12.35 4.14 0.14
C VAL A 267 12.84 5.09 1.25
#